data_63b2bb9d63133e515e4352761cfd2f1e
#
_entry.id   63b2bb9d63133e515e4352761cfd2f1e
#
_cell.length_a   1.000
_cell.length_b   1.000
_cell.length_c   1.000
_cell.angle_alpha   90.00
_cell.angle_beta   90.00
_cell.angle_gamma   90.00
#
_symmetry.space_group_name_H-M   'P 1'
#
loop_
_entity.id
_entity.type
_entity.pdbx_description
1 polymer ?
#
loop_
_entity_poly.entity_id
_entity_poly.type
_entity_poly.pdbx_seq_one_letter_code
_entity_poly.pdbx_strand_id
1 'polypeptide(L)'
;YDALEPHIDAQTMEIHYSKQYVYNDWYASWSQYVDDIPTGQLAKYKEPCYSFREIQNAHYHTIMLDGYFQSSKYFASCKDEIRSLFRPTEEIKQACLNKWGHLMGGEHLILVHARQTDYLKPQNIAIHNPLPPSYYHNAFKEIMKYIPNAFFVLVSDDPSYWDTVKIPGHHTCINEPNSAITLYFMTHFKNYIIANSSFAWWSAYLSNKKDVYYPEEWILNYHQKIEDLFPKEWIKIK
;
A
#
# COMPACT_ATOMS: atom_id res chain seq x y z
N TYR A 1 -3.33 4.48 12.67
CA TYR A 1 -3.43 3.01 12.63
C TYR A 1 -4.50 2.46 13.58
N ASP A 2 -4.96 3.26 14.55
CA ASP A 2 -5.96 2.82 15.55
C ASP A 2 -7.39 2.60 14.98
N ALA A 3 -7.63 2.96 13.72
CA ALA A 3 -8.94 2.91 13.09
C ALA A 3 -9.18 1.70 12.16
N LEU A 4 -8.19 0.83 12.02
CA LEU A 4 -8.28 -0.43 11.28
C LEU A 4 -7.99 -1.58 12.24
N GLU A 5 -8.89 -1.83 13.19
CA GLU A 5 -8.88 -3.07 13.95
C GLU A 5 -9.51 -4.17 13.07
N PRO A 6 -8.76 -5.16 12.59
CA PRO A 6 -9.37 -6.32 11.96
C PRO A 6 -10.06 -7.16 13.02
N HIS A 7 -11.36 -7.34 12.88
CA HIS A 7 -12.07 -8.40 13.60
C HIS A 7 -11.75 -9.72 12.86
N ILE A 8 -10.83 -10.48 13.42
CA ILE A 8 -10.61 -11.86 12.99
C ILE A 8 -11.32 -12.75 13.98
N ASP A 9 -12.17 -13.66 13.48
CA ASP A 9 -12.86 -14.65 14.28
C ASP A 9 -11.82 -15.52 15.00
N ALA A 10 -11.89 -15.55 16.33
CA ALA A 10 -10.91 -16.13 17.23
C ALA A 10 -10.74 -17.66 17.12
N GLN A 11 -11.43 -18.34 16.21
CA GLN A 11 -11.32 -19.79 16.09
C GLN A 11 -10.18 -20.28 15.19
N THR A 12 -9.56 -19.40 14.40
CA THR A 12 -8.55 -19.82 13.40
C THR A 12 -7.26 -19.02 13.33
N MET A 13 -7.24 -17.78 13.80
CA MET A 13 -6.02 -16.95 13.85
C MET A 13 -6.20 -15.81 14.86
N GLU A 14 -5.44 -15.79 15.94
CA GLU A 14 -5.30 -14.61 16.78
C GLU A 14 -4.23 -13.70 16.17
N ILE A 15 -4.63 -12.54 15.63
CA ILE A 15 -3.70 -11.47 15.31
C ILE A 15 -3.76 -10.47 16.46
N HIS A 16 -2.71 -10.45 17.27
CA HIS A 16 -2.59 -9.49 18.36
C HIS A 16 -1.94 -8.20 17.83
N TYR A 17 -2.62 -7.07 17.98
CA TYR A 17 -2.06 -5.75 17.74
C TYR A 17 -1.68 -5.12 19.08
N SER A 18 -0.42 -4.73 19.21
CA SER A 18 0.01 -3.88 20.31
C SER A 18 -0.22 -2.41 19.93
N LYS A 19 -0.86 -1.65 20.82
CA LYS A 19 -1.16 -0.21 20.64
C LYS A 19 0.08 0.71 20.68
N GLN A 20 1.28 0.18 20.83
CA GLN A 20 2.51 0.95 20.90
C GLN A 20 3.43 0.59 19.72
N TYR A 21 3.24 1.27 18.60
CA TYR A 21 4.18 1.18 17.49
C TYR A 21 5.23 2.27 17.60
N VAL A 22 6.32 1.99 18.32
CA VAL A 22 7.61 2.61 18.04
C VAL A 22 8.39 1.60 17.18
N TYR A 23 8.87 2.03 16.04
CA TYR A 23 9.50 1.19 14.98
C TYR A 23 10.63 0.28 15.50
N ASN A 24 11.19 0.56 16.67
CA ASN A 24 12.25 -0.20 17.31
C ASN A 24 11.73 -1.29 18.28
N ASP A 25 10.47 -1.25 18.72
CA ASP A 25 9.92 -2.19 19.69
C ASP A 25 9.14 -3.34 19.04
N TRP A 26 9.03 -3.32 17.73
CA TRP A 26 8.27 -4.32 16.99
C TRP A 26 8.82 -5.74 17.19
N TYR A 27 10.13 -5.88 17.15
CA TYR A 27 10.79 -7.15 17.43
C TYR A 27 10.63 -7.61 18.89
N ALA A 28 10.68 -6.69 19.83
CA ALA A 28 10.58 -6.99 21.26
C ALA A 28 9.14 -7.41 21.66
N SER A 29 8.11 -6.80 21.06
CA SER A 29 6.72 -7.16 21.37
C SER A 29 6.30 -8.53 20.82
N TRP A 30 6.86 -8.96 19.68
CA TRP A 30 6.59 -10.28 19.12
C TRP A 30 7.40 -11.39 19.76
N SER A 31 8.61 -11.12 20.27
CA SER A 31 9.44 -12.12 20.92
C SER A 31 8.76 -12.74 22.13
N GLN A 32 8.04 -11.96 22.93
CA GLN A 32 7.32 -12.49 24.10
C GLN A 32 6.19 -13.47 23.74
N TYR A 33 5.54 -13.31 22.57
CA TYR A 33 4.51 -14.28 22.11
C TYR A 33 5.16 -15.54 21.51
N VAL A 34 6.36 -15.43 20.96
CA VAL A 34 7.10 -16.57 20.39
C VAL A 34 7.69 -17.45 21.47
N ASP A 35 8.09 -16.87 22.61
CA ASP A 35 8.68 -17.60 23.73
C ASP A 35 7.68 -18.53 24.44
N ASP A 36 6.39 -18.24 24.34
CA ASP A 36 5.31 -19.08 24.88
C ASP A 36 4.94 -20.29 23.98
N ILE A 37 5.47 -20.34 22.75
CA ILE A 37 5.20 -21.44 21.82
C ILE A 37 6.15 -22.61 22.09
N PRO A 38 5.63 -23.83 22.34
CA PRO A 38 6.46 -24.99 22.61
C PRO A 38 7.50 -25.25 21.54
N THR A 39 8.72 -25.58 21.98
CA THR A 39 9.83 -25.89 21.08
C THR A 39 9.44 -27.01 20.11
N GLY A 40 9.59 -26.77 18.80
CA GLY A 40 9.22 -27.73 17.74
C GLY A 40 7.82 -27.50 17.14
N GLN A 41 7.03 -26.56 17.67
CA GLN A 41 5.73 -26.17 17.09
C GLN A 41 5.80 -24.86 16.29
N LEU A 42 6.90 -24.11 16.43
CA LEU A 42 7.14 -22.85 15.70
C LEU A 42 8.16 -23.05 14.59
N ALA A 43 7.76 -22.74 13.37
CA ALA A 43 8.69 -22.54 12.26
C ALA A 43 8.91 -21.04 12.02
N LYS A 44 10.14 -20.66 11.65
CA LYS A 44 10.45 -19.31 11.17
C LYS A 44 10.66 -19.37 9.66
N TYR A 45 9.97 -18.52 8.93
CA TYR A 45 10.16 -18.37 7.50
C TYR A 45 10.55 -16.92 7.20
N LYS A 46 11.78 -16.75 6.74
CA LYS A 46 12.28 -15.45 6.28
C LYS A 46 12.07 -15.34 4.79
N GLU A 47 11.42 -14.26 4.34
CA GLU A 47 11.24 -13.98 2.93
C GLU A 47 12.60 -13.80 2.25
N PRO A 48 12.97 -14.66 1.28
CA PRO A 48 14.31 -14.65 0.69
C PRO A 48 14.51 -13.52 -0.33
N CYS A 49 13.42 -12.99 -0.86
CA CYS A 49 13.42 -11.96 -1.91
C CYS A 49 12.02 -11.37 -2.07
N TYR A 50 11.89 -10.26 -2.80
CA TYR A 50 10.59 -9.64 -3.10
C TYR A 50 9.75 -10.40 -4.14
N SER A 51 10.28 -11.42 -4.78
CA SER A 51 9.49 -12.30 -5.66
C SER A 51 8.76 -13.35 -4.83
N PHE A 52 7.56 -13.72 -5.27
CA PHE A 52 6.79 -14.78 -4.62
C PHE A 52 7.61 -16.08 -4.49
N ARG A 53 7.59 -16.65 -3.31
CA ARG A 53 8.08 -17.98 -3.02
C ARG A 53 7.04 -18.71 -2.18
N GLU A 54 6.80 -19.95 -2.54
CA GLU A 54 5.94 -20.81 -1.72
C GLU A 54 6.50 -20.91 -0.30
N ILE A 55 5.65 -20.66 0.70
CA ILE A 55 6.06 -20.73 2.10
C ILE A 55 6.30 -22.19 2.45
N GLN A 56 7.56 -22.49 2.69
CA GLN A 56 7.98 -23.81 3.16
C GLN A 56 7.58 -24.00 4.61
N ASN A 57 7.47 -25.26 5.05
CA ASN A 57 7.09 -25.60 6.43
C ASN A 57 5.61 -25.35 6.78
N ALA A 58 4.72 -25.28 5.80
CA ALA A 58 3.28 -25.12 6.03
C ALA A 58 2.62 -26.24 6.88
N HIS A 59 3.37 -27.31 7.18
CA HIS A 59 2.94 -28.38 8.07
C HIS A 59 3.09 -28.05 9.57
N TYR A 60 3.79 -26.98 9.92
CA TYR A 60 3.87 -26.51 11.30
C TYR A 60 2.56 -25.82 11.70
N HIS A 61 2.15 -25.99 12.96
CA HIS A 61 0.96 -25.34 13.48
C HIS A 61 1.09 -23.82 13.57
N THR A 62 2.32 -23.34 13.80
CA THR A 62 2.62 -21.91 13.89
C THR A 62 3.83 -21.59 13.04
N ILE A 63 3.71 -20.56 12.21
CA ILE A 63 4.80 -20.04 11.38
C ILE A 63 4.97 -18.55 11.66
N MET A 64 6.17 -18.16 12.07
CA MET A 64 6.56 -16.76 12.14
C MET A 64 7.09 -16.31 10.77
N LEU A 65 6.45 -15.33 10.18
CA LEU A 65 6.84 -14.74 8.91
C LEU A 65 7.73 -13.51 9.15
N ASP A 66 8.92 -13.49 8.57
CA ASP A 66 9.86 -12.38 8.60
C ASP A 66 10.09 -11.87 7.17
N GLY A 67 9.48 -10.77 6.82
CA GLY A 67 9.54 -10.18 5.47
C GLY A 67 8.37 -9.25 5.18
N TYR A 68 8.32 -8.73 3.96
CA TYR A 68 7.26 -7.82 3.49
C TYR A 68 6.06 -8.57 2.91
N PHE A 69 6.27 -9.74 2.33
CA PHE A 69 5.24 -10.57 1.67
C PHE A 69 4.30 -9.78 0.77
N GLN A 70 4.87 -8.83 0.05
CA GLN A 70 4.11 -7.80 -0.67
C GLN A 70 3.49 -8.32 -1.97
N SER A 71 3.92 -9.48 -2.48
CA SER A 71 3.33 -10.05 -3.69
C SER A 71 1.88 -10.49 -3.43
N SER A 72 0.97 -10.08 -4.31
CA SER A 72 -0.44 -10.51 -4.28
C SER A 72 -0.63 -12.02 -4.40
N LYS A 73 0.39 -12.75 -4.87
CA LYS A 73 0.36 -14.21 -5.00
C LYS A 73 0.30 -14.92 -3.64
N TYR A 74 0.82 -14.31 -2.56
CA TYR A 74 0.77 -14.87 -1.22
C TYR A 74 -0.65 -15.03 -0.67
N PHE A 75 -1.57 -14.18 -1.13
CA PHE A 75 -2.96 -14.14 -0.64
C PHE A 75 -4.01 -14.16 -1.77
N ALA A 76 -3.61 -14.67 -2.94
CA ALA A 76 -4.51 -14.75 -4.10
C ALA A 76 -5.74 -15.62 -3.84
N SER A 77 -5.60 -16.67 -3.01
CA SER A 77 -6.70 -17.59 -2.65
C SER A 77 -7.67 -17.02 -1.61
N CYS A 78 -7.28 -15.97 -0.88
CA CYS A 78 -8.09 -15.36 0.18
C CYS A 78 -8.29 -13.85 -0.04
N LYS A 79 -8.43 -13.44 -1.30
CA LYS A 79 -8.51 -12.03 -1.70
C LYS A 79 -9.73 -11.30 -1.11
N ASP A 80 -10.85 -11.98 -1.00
CA ASP A 80 -12.08 -11.38 -0.48
C ASP A 80 -12.04 -11.29 1.05
N GLU A 81 -11.41 -12.23 1.71
CA GLU A 81 -11.13 -12.20 3.14
C GLU A 81 -10.21 -11.02 3.47
N ILE A 82 -9.11 -10.87 2.71
CA ILE A 82 -8.20 -9.72 2.87
C ILE A 82 -8.96 -8.40 2.73
N ARG A 83 -9.80 -8.26 1.70
CA ARG A 83 -10.61 -7.05 1.54
C ARG A 83 -11.56 -6.82 2.71
N SER A 84 -12.12 -7.90 3.25
CA SER A 84 -12.99 -7.83 4.41
C SER A 84 -12.25 -7.32 5.64
N LEU A 85 -10.99 -7.75 5.86
CA LEU A 85 -10.15 -7.30 6.96
C LEU A 85 -9.81 -5.80 6.89
N PHE A 86 -9.70 -5.24 5.67
CA PHE A 86 -9.43 -3.83 5.46
C PHE A 86 -10.69 -2.95 5.41
N ARG A 87 -11.84 -3.46 5.85
CA ARG A 87 -13.06 -2.62 5.94
C ARG A 87 -12.90 -1.57 7.02
N PRO A 88 -13.17 -0.30 6.73
CA PRO A 88 -13.12 0.74 7.74
C PRO A 88 -14.29 0.58 8.71
N THR A 89 -14.12 1.12 9.93
CA THR A 89 -15.25 1.32 10.85
C THR A 89 -16.27 2.27 10.21
N GLU A 90 -17.52 2.22 10.68
CA GLU A 90 -18.57 3.12 10.15
C GLU A 90 -18.23 4.60 10.42
N GLU A 91 -17.53 4.90 11.51
CA GLU A 91 -17.05 6.24 11.84
C GLU A 91 -16.07 6.76 10.76
N ILE A 92 -15.04 5.98 10.41
CA ILE A 92 -14.07 6.34 9.37
C ILE A 92 -14.76 6.53 8.02
N LYS A 93 -15.68 5.65 7.69
CA LYS A 93 -16.45 5.70 6.46
C LYS A 93 -17.27 6.99 6.37
N GLN A 94 -18.04 7.32 7.43
CA GLN A 94 -18.85 8.54 7.44
C GLN A 94 -17.99 9.81 7.41
N ALA A 95 -16.90 9.85 8.18
CA ALA A 95 -15.96 10.97 8.15
C ALA A 95 -15.38 11.19 6.75
N CYS A 96 -15.00 10.12 6.08
CA CYS A 96 -14.50 10.17 4.72
C CYS A 96 -15.56 10.66 3.71
N LEU A 97 -16.76 10.08 3.76
CA LEU A 97 -17.86 10.45 2.86
C LEU A 97 -18.28 11.91 3.04
N ASN A 98 -18.37 12.38 4.27
CA ASN A 98 -18.74 13.76 4.57
C ASN A 98 -17.72 14.76 4.02
N LYS A 99 -16.43 14.43 4.08
CA LYS A 99 -15.35 15.33 3.67
C LYS A 99 -14.99 15.21 2.20
N TRP A 100 -14.89 13.99 1.70
CA TRP A 100 -14.29 13.68 0.40
C TRP A 100 -15.23 12.94 -0.56
N GLY A 101 -16.47 12.63 -0.17
CA GLY A 101 -17.41 11.86 -0.98
C GLY A 101 -17.67 12.41 -2.37
N HIS A 102 -17.60 13.75 -2.53
CA HIS A 102 -17.76 14.42 -3.82
C HIS A 102 -16.63 14.14 -4.84
N LEU A 103 -15.50 13.61 -4.38
CA LEU A 103 -14.35 13.21 -5.21
C LEU A 103 -14.28 11.68 -5.43
N MET A 104 -15.33 10.93 -5.08
CA MET A 104 -15.33 9.48 -5.20
C MET A 104 -16.11 9.00 -6.43
N GLY A 105 -15.69 7.89 -7.01
CA GLY A 105 -16.46 7.11 -8.00
C GLY A 105 -16.55 7.70 -9.40
N GLY A 106 -15.99 8.85 -9.68
CA GLY A 106 -16.00 9.47 -11.01
C GLY A 106 -15.12 8.71 -12.02
N GLU A 107 -15.64 8.54 -13.26
CA GLU A 107 -14.92 7.84 -14.33
C GLU A 107 -13.62 8.53 -14.76
N HIS A 108 -13.57 9.87 -14.67
CA HIS A 108 -12.42 10.68 -15.08
C HIS A 108 -11.49 11.04 -13.93
N LEU A 109 -11.81 10.58 -12.72
CA LEU A 109 -10.99 10.85 -11.54
C LEU A 109 -9.79 9.89 -11.52
N ILE A 110 -8.61 10.48 -11.45
CA ILE A 110 -7.34 9.75 -11.37
C ILE A 110 -6.72 10.02 -10.01
N LEU A 111 -6.55 9.00 -9.20
CA LEU A 111 -5.78 9.13 -7.97
C LEU A 111 -4.29 9.19 -8.30
N VAL A 112 -3.61 10.20 -7.78
CA VAL A 112 -2.15 10.36 -7.92
C VAL A 112 -1.53 10.42 -6.54
N HIS A 113 -0.66 9.49 -6.22
CA HIS A 113 -0.02 9.41 -4.90
C HIS A 113 1.48 9.69 -4.99
N ALA A 114 1.99 10.53 -4.08
CA ALA A 114 3.42 10.72 -3.85
C ALA A 114 3.80 10.36 -2.41
N ARG A 115 5.02 9.84 -2.23
CA ARG A 115 5.62 9.56 -0.93
C ARG A 115 6.92 10.34 -0.80
N GLN A 116 7.03 11.16 0.24
CA GLN A 116 8.12 12.11 0.42
C GLN A 116 8.79 12.00 1.80
N THR A 117 8.10 12.36 2.85
CA THR A 117 8.63 12.70 4.18
C THR A 117 9.70 11.75 4.72
N ASP A 118 9.38 10.49 4.94
CA ASP A 118 10.31 9.51 5.48
C ASP A 118 11.33 9.03 4.43
N TYR A 119 10.99 9.09 3.14
CA TYR A 119 11.91 8.71 2.05
C TYR A 119 13.06 9.70 1.88
N LEU A 120 12.86 10.96 2.27
CA LEU A 120 13.90 12.00 2.25
C LEU A 120 14.88 11.89 3.42
N LYS A 121 14.63 11.04 4.42
CA LYS A 121 15.56 10.85 5.53
C LYS A 121 16.86 10.16 5.06
N PRO A 122 18.04 10.57 5.57
CA PRO A 122 19.33 10.06 5.12
C PRO A 122 19.45 8.53 5.10
N GLN A 123 18.84 7.84 6.07
CA GLN A 123 18.85 6.38 6.15
C GLN A 123 17.95 5.69 5.12
N ASN A 124 16.97 6.40 4.59
CA ASN A 124 15.96 5.84 3.69
C ASN A 124 16.20 6.20 2.23
N ILE A 125 16.81 7.36 1.95
CA ILE A 125 16.97 7.88 0.59
C ILE A 125 17.80 6.95 -0.31
N ALA A 126 18.71 6.18 0.25
CA ALA A 126 19.51 5.18 -0.47
C ALA A 126 18.73 3.90 -0.83
N ILE A 127 17.57 3.70 -0.20
CA ILE A 127 16.74 2.50 -0.38
C ILE A 127 15.43 2.85 -1.09
N HIS A 128 14.78 3.93 -0.65
CA HIS A 128 13.49 4.39 -1.15
C HIS A 128 13.66 5.77 -1.75
N ASN A 129 14.03 5.84 -3.01
CA ASN A 129 14.16 7.12 -3.69
C ASN A 129 12.78 7.76 -3.89
N PRO A 130 12.52 8.98 -3.40
CA PRO A 130 11.33 9.72 -3.79
C PRO A 130 11.29 9.84 -5.30
N LEU A 131 10.13 9.57 -5.89
CA LEU A 131 10.00 9.59 -7.35
C LEU A 131 10.13 11.03 -7.87
N PRO A 132 10.90 11.25 -8.93
CA PRO A 132 11.09 12.58 -9.52
C PRO A 132 9.83 13.04 -10.26
N PRO A 133 9.65 14.36 -10.48
CA PRO A 133 8.55 14.90 -11.29
C PRO A 133 8.41 14.26 -12.67
N SER A 134 9.52 13.80 -13.28
CA SER A 134 9.52 13.14 -14.59
C SER A 134 8.68 11.86 -14.61
N TYR A 135 8.68 11.07 -13.53
CA TYR A 135 7.82 9.91 -13.41
C TYR A 135 6.34 10.29 -13.57
N TYR A 136 5.90 11.31 -12.83
CA TYR A 136 4.50 11.77 -12.88
C TYR A 136 4.15 12.33 -14.25
N HIS A 137 5.05 13.10 -14.88
CA HIS A 137 4.83 13.61 -16.23
C HIS A 137 4.65 12.48 -17.25
N ASN A 138 5.45 11.41 -17.17
CA ASN A 138 5.31 10.24 -18.04
C ASN A 138 3.99 9.52 -17.78
N ALA A 139 3.62 9.33 -16.51
CA ALA A 139 2.36 8.70 -16.14
C ALA A 139 1.14 9.51 -16.58
N PHE A 140 1.15 10.84 -16.41
CA PHE A 140 0.08 11.72 -16.92
C PHE A 140 -0.06 11.61 -18.43
N LYS A 141 1.07 11.67 -19.14
CA LYS A 141 1.07 11.55 -20.61
C LYS A 141 0.48 10.22 -21.06
N GLU A 142 0.79 9.14 -20.34
CA GLU A 142 0.29 7.81 -20.68
C GLU A 142 -1.21 7.69 -20.44
N ILE A 143 -1.70 8.07 -19.25
CA ILE A 143 -3.12 7.92 -18.91
C ILE A 143 -4.01 8.84 -19.73
N MET A 144 -3.56 10.04 -20.08
CA MET A 144 -4.33 11.00 -20.88
C MET A 144 -4.53 10.55 -22.34
N LYS A 145 -3.82 9.54 -22.83
CA LYS A 145 -4.13 8.92 -24.12
C LYS A 145 -5.50 8.23 -24.11
N TYR A 146 -5.92 7.74 -22.95
CA TYR A 146 -7.15 6.99 -22.77
C TYR A 146 -8.25 7.82 -22.07
N ILE A 147 -7.85 8.76 -21.23
CA ILE A 147 -8.73 9.66 -20.48
C ILE A 147 -8.29 11.12 -20.73
N PRO A 148 -8.61 11.71 -21.91
CA PRO A 148 -8.13 13.05 -22.27
C PRO A 148 -8.62 14.17 -21.34
N ASN A 149 -9.77 14.00 -20.70
CA ASN A 149 -10.38 14.92 -19.74
C ASN A 149 -10.16 14.47 -18.29
N ALA A 150 -9.00 13.84 -18.00
CA ALA A 150 -8.64 13.41 -16.66
C ALA A 150 -8.68 14.57 -15.66
N PHE A 151 -9.23 14.31 -14.48
CA PHE A 151 -9.16 15.16 -13.31
C PHE A 151 -8.29 14.47 -12.26
N PHE A 152 -7.17 15.08 -11.89
CA PHE A 152 -6.20 14.47 -11.00
C PHE A 152 -6.48 14.83 -9.54
N VAL A 153 -6.63 13.81 -8.70
CA VAL A 153 -6.77 13.93 -7.26
C VAL A 153 -5.45 13.54 -6.61
N LEU A 154 -4.76 14.55 -6.08
CA LEU A 154 -3.39 14.45 -5.61
C LEU A 154 -3.37 14.14 -4.12
N VAL A 155 -2.61 13.14 -3.74
CA VAL A 155 -2.44 12.67 -2.36
C VAL A 155 -0.95 12.55 -2.06
N SER A 156 -0.50 13.11 -0.95
CA SER A 156 0.88 12.99 -0.49
C SER A 156 0.94 13.15 1.02
N ASP A 157 1.96 12.55 1.64
CA ASP A 157 2.37 12.82 3.01
C ASP A 157 3.11 14.17 3.16
N ASP A 158 3.50 14.78 2.03
CA ASP A 158 3.92 16.18 1.91
C ASP A 158 3.20 16.82 0.71
N PRO A 159 2.07 17.49 0.94
CA PRO A 159 1.32 18.14 -0.14
C PRO A 159 2.11 19.20 -0.92
N SER A 160 3.14 19.83 -0.32
CA SER A 160 3.96 20.84 -0.99
C SER A 160 4.81 20.28 -2.14
N TYR A 161 5.02 18.97 -2.14
CA TYR A 161 5.69 18.31 -3.26
C TYR A 161 5.02 18.58 -4.60
N TRP A 162 3.69 18.70 -4.61
CA TRP A 162 2.93 18.93 -5.84
C TRP A 162 3.19 20.29 -6.50
N ASP A 163 3.75 21.25 -5.76
CA ASP A 163 4.20 22.54 -6.32
C ASP A 163 5.40 22.36 -7.26
N THR A 164 6.12 21.25 -7.12
CA THR A 164 7.28 20.92 -7.97
C THR A 164 6.90 20.16 -9.23
N VAL A 165 5.65 19.66 -9.32
CA VAL A 165 5.17 18.82 -10.42
C VAL A 165 4.20 19.62 -11.28
N LYS A 166 4.50 19.77 -12.57
CA LYS A 166 3.56 20.40 -13.51
C LYS A 166 2.40 19.42 -13.80
N ILE A 167 1.24 19.66 -13.17
CA ILE A 167 0.04 18.83 -13.36
C ILE A 167 -0.69 19.31 -14.63
N PRO A 168 -1.02 18.44 -15.57
CA PRO A 168 -1.80 18.80 -16.75
C PRO A 168 -3.30 18.88 -16.42
N GLY A 169 -3.96 19.95 -16.89
CA GLY A 169 -5.42 20.07 -16.77
C GLY A 169 -5.93 20.30 -15.35
N HIS A 170 -7.13 19.79 -15.07
CA HIS A 170 -7.80 20.01 -13.80
C HIS A 170 -7.30 19.06 -12.72
N HIS A 171 -7.07 19.61 -11.53
CA HIS A 171 -6.64 18.83 -10.38
C HIS A 171 -7.07 19.44 -9.05
N THR A 172 -7.02 18.65 -8.00
CA THR A 172 -7.16 19.08 -6.62
C THR A 172 -6.19 18.29 -5.75
N CYS A 173 -5.66 18.91 -4.71
CA CYS A 173 -4.84 18.25 -3.70
C CYS A 173 -5.67 18.05 -2.44
N ILE A 174 -5.71 16.84 -1.91
CA ILE A 174 -6.32 16.58 -0.62
C ILE A 174 -5.26 16.60 0.48
N ASN A 175 -5.61 17.16 1.61
CA ASN A 175 -4.81 17.13 2.83
C ASN A 175 -5.64 16.44 3.92
N GLU A 176 -5.40 15.15 4.14
CA GLU A 176 -6.07 14.34 5.13
C GLU A 176 -5.04 13.72 6.07
N PRO A 177 -4.95 14.17 7.33
CA PRO A 177 -3.95 13.68 8.27
C PRO A 177 -4.27 12.27 8.81
N ASN A 178 -5.53 11.83 8.73
CA ASN A 178 -5.92 10.50 9.18
C ASN A 178 -5.65 9.47 8.08
N SER A 179 -4.67 8.60 8.31
CA SER A 179 -4.26 7.57 7.34
C SER A 179 -5.36 6.55 7.01
N ALA A 180 -6.25 6.23 7.97
CA ALA A 180 -7.36 5.31 7.72
C ALA A 180 -8.41 5.95 6.80
N ILE A 181 -8.73 7.24 7.01
CA ILE A 181 -9.60 8.00 6.11
C ILE A 181 -8.95 8.08 4.72
N THR A 182 -7.66 8.39 4.66
CA THR A 182 -6.92 8.46 3.38
C THR A 182 -6.93 7.14 2.65
N LEU A 183 -6.62 6.02 3.32
CA LEU A 183 -6.63 4.70 2.70
C LEU A 183 -8.01 4.37 2.15
N TYR A 184 -9.06 4.54 2.96
CA TYR A 184 -10.43 4.29 2.53
C TYR A 184 -10.84 5.17 1.35
N PHE A 185 -10.54 6.47 1.40
CA PHE A 185 -10.76 7.38 0.28
C PHE A 185 -10.08 6.88 -1.00
N MET A 186 -8.81 6.53 -0.91
CA MET A 186 -8.03 6.07 -2.05
C MET A 186 -8.57 4.79 -2.69
N THR A 187 -9.30 3.94 -1.97
CA THR A 187 -9.90 2.72 -2.55
C THR A 187 -11.07 2.98 -3.50
N HIS A 188 -11.57 4.21 -3.59
CA HIS A 188 -12.78 4.55 -4.38
C HIS A 188 -12.51 5.02 -5.80
N PHE A 189 -11.28 4.96 -6.25
CA PHE A 189 -10.91 5.34 -7.60
C PHE A 189 -10.90 4.15 -8.56
N LYS A 190 -10.98 4.43 -9.86
CA LYS A 190 -10.84 3.44 -10.93
C LYS A 190 -9.45 3.45 -11.54
N ASN A 191 -8.80 4.60 -11.53
CA ASN A 191 -7.52 4.85 -12.17
C ASN A 191 -6.51 5.39 -11.15
N TYR A 192 -5.28 4.89 -11.20
CA TYR A 192 -4.24 5.20 -10.23
C TYR A 192 -2.92 5.51 -10.90
N ILE A 193 -2.21 6.51 -10.39
CA ILE A 193 -0.78 6.70 -10.55
C ILE A 193 -0.17 6.61 -9.16
N ILE A 194 0.52 5.51 -8.86
CA ILE A 194 1.02 5.24 -7.52
C ILE A 194 2.52 5.50 -7.39
N ALA A 195 2.95 6.01 -6.24
CA ALA A 195 4.35 6.02 -5.87
C ALA A 195 4.83 4.61 -5.48
N ASN A 196 6.14 4.46 -5.28
CA ASN A 196 6.80 3.28 -4.73
C ASN A 196 6.51 3.13 -3.22
N SER A 197 5.26 3.02 -2.86
CA SER A 197 4.73 2.99 -1.50
C SER A 197 3.77 1.83 -1.31
N SER A 198 3.99 1.02 -0.26
CA SER A 198 3.07 -0.07 0.10
C SER A 198 1.66 0.45 0.42
N PHE A 199 1.55 1.65 1.00
CA PHE A 199 0.26 2.30 1.26
C PHE A 199 -0.53 2.55 -0.03
N ALA A 200 0.12 3.11 -1.06
CA ALA A 200 -0.50 3.33 -2.36
C ALA A 200 -0.78 2.01 -3.10
N TRP A 201 0.11 1.04 -2.99
CA TRP A 201 -0.08 -0.30 -3.53
C TRP A 201 -1.35 -0.96 -2.95
N TRP A 202 -1.48 -0.94 -1.62
CA TRP A 202 -2.65 -1.50 -0.95
C TRP A 202 -3.95 -0.78 -1.34
N SER A 203 -3.94 0.54 -1.45
CA SER A 203 -5.13 1.28 -1.86
C SER A 203 -5.63 0.85 -3.24
N ALA A 204 -4.73 0.71 -4.21
CA ALA A 204 -5.04 0.25 -5.56
C ALA A 204 -5.48 -1.22 -5.57
N TYR A 205 -4.80 -2.09 -4.81
CA TYR A 205 -5.14 -3.51 -4.73
C TYR A 205 -6.52 -3.76 -4.11
N LEU A 206 -6.84 -3.05 -3.03
CA LEU A 206 -8.12 -3.15 -2.33
C LEU A 206 -9.29 -2.64 -3.19
N SER A 207 -9.06 -1.66 -4.07
CA SER A 207 -10.08 -1.15 -5.00
C SER A 207 -10.53 -2.17 -6.05
N ASN A 208 -9.73 -3.22 -6.31
CA ASN A 208 -9.97 -4.21 -7.36
C ASN A 208 -10.02 -3.62 -8.79
N LYS A 209 -9.28 -2.54 -9.02
CA LYS A 209 -9.22 -1.88 -10.33
C LYS A 209 -8.00 -2.33 -11.12
N LYS A 210 -8.05 -2.14 -12.46
CA LYS A 210 -7.01 -2.63 -13.37
C LYS A 210 -6.08 -1.54 -13.86
N ASP A 211 -6.58 -0.30 -13.93
CA ASP A 211 -5.83 0.81 -14.51
C ASP A 211 -4.95 1.47 -13.45
N VAL A 212 -3.89 0.76 -13.07
CA VAL A 212 -2.91 1.20 -12.07
C VAL A 212 -1.56 1.36 -12.73
N TYR A 213 -1.06 2.58 -12.72
CA TYR A 213 0.26 2.96 -13.21
C TYR A 213 1.25 3.00 -12.05
N TYR A 214 2.35 2.25 -12.16
CA TYR A 214 3.36 2.14 -11.11
C TYR A 214 4.77 2.40 -11.64
N PRO A 215 5.72 2.86 -10.78
CA PRO A 215 7.07 3.18 -11.21
C PRO A 215 7.89 1.93 -11.51
N GLU A 216 8.78 2.01 -12.50
CA GLU A 216 9.74 0.96 -12.81
C GLU A 216 10.69 0.70 -11.63
N GLU A 217 11.14 1.76 -10.97
CA GLU A 217 11.96 1.66 -9.77
C GLU A 217 11.08 1.67 -8.51
N TRP A 218 11.00 0.51 -7.84
CA TRP A 218 10.29 0.39 -6.57
C TRP A 218 11.22 0.51 -5.36
N ILE A 219 12.40 -0.08 -5.46
CA ILE A 219 13.47 -0.02 -4.47
C ILE A 219 14.78 0.19 -5.21
N LEU A 220 15.57 1.19 -4.78
CA LEU A 220 16.88 1.47 -5.37
C LEU A 220 17.86 0.32 -5.13
N ASN A 221 18.74 0.14 -6.10
CA ASN A 221 19.85 -0.84 -6.02
C ASN A 221 19.40 -2.27 -5.73
N TYR A 222 18.13 -2.58 -5.94
CA TYR A 222 17.61 -3.92 -5.73
C TYR A 222 17.65 -4.68 -7.06
N HIS A 223 18.68 -5.50 -7.24
CA HIS A 223 18.90 -6.27 -8.48
C HIS A 223 18.02 -7.52 -8.60
N GLN A 224 17.18 -7.79 -7.61
CA GLN A 224 16.28 -8.94 -7.67
C GLN A 224 15.00 -8.58 -8.44
N LYS A 225 14.40 -9.61 -9.02
CA LYS A 225 13.12 -9.44 -9.74
C LYS A 225 12.03 -8.99 -8.80
N ILE A 226 11.42 -7.86 -9.09
CA ILE A 226 10.26 -7.29 -8.36
C ILE A 226 8.95 -7.47 -9.14
N GLU A 227 8.98 -8.21 -10.26
CA GLU A 227 7.84 -8.38 -11.17
C GLU A 227 6.62 -8.98 -10.47
N ASP A 228 6.84 -9.81 -9.46
CA ASP A 228 5.78 -10.45 -8.67
C ASP A 228 5.12 -9.51 -7.64
N LEU A 229 5.67 -8.32 -7.41
CA LEU A 229 5.06 -7.34 -6.51
C LEU A 229 3.74 -6.79 -7.07
N PHE A 230 3.60 -6.80 -8.38
CA PHE A 230 2.48 -6.15 -9.06
C PHE A 230 1.57 -7.17 -9.72
N PRO A 231 0.24 -6.99 -9.62
CA PRO A 231 -0.70 -7.68 -10.49
C PRO A 231 -0.31 -7.49 -11.97
N LYS A 232 -0.47 -8.53 -12.77
CA LYS A 232 -0.03 -8.54 -14.18
C LYS A 232 -0.72 -7.50 -15.06
N GLU A 233 -1.92 -7.09 -14.66
CA GLU A 233 -2.72 -6.08 -15.34
C GLU A 233 -2.26 -4.64 -15.06
N TRP A 234 -1.39 -4.41 -14.08
CA TRP A 234 -0.88 -3.09 -13.76
C TRP A 234 0.17 -2.63 -14.79
N ILE A 235 0.25 -1.34 -15.03
CA ILE A 235 1.04 -0.72 -16.11
C ILE A 235 2.29 -0.07 -15.53
N LYS A 236 3.44 -0.55 -15.97
CA LYS A 236 4.73 0.00 -15.56
C LYS A 236 5.08 1.27 -16.32
N ILE A 237 5.49 2.32 -15.62
CA ILE A 237 5.97 3.59 -16.14
C ILE A 237 7.49 3.69 -15.95
N LYS A 238 8.18 4.05 -17.04
CA LYS A 238 9.63 4.29 -17.08
C LYS A 238 9.96 5.75 -16.77
#